data_232a69406d9c437dfc85cb69c08156a2
#
_entry.id   232a69406d9c437dfc85cb69c08156a2
#
_cell.length_a   1.000
_cell.length_b   1.000
_cell.length_c   1.000
_cell.angle_alpha   90.00
_cell.angle_beta   90.00
_cell.angle_gamma   90.00
#
_symmetry.space_group_name_H-M   'P 1'
#
loop_
_entity.id
_entity.type
_entity.pdbx_description
1 polymer ?
#
loop_
_entity_poly.entity_id
_entity_poly.type
_entity_poly.pdbx_seq_one_letter_code
_entity_poly.pdbx_strand_id
1 'polypeptide(L)'
;MKKILTIFAAMLALFTGQAMAQRCLPGMSAVEIKANMADGFYTGNSRNCGYSFGVYYSVFKGNANTWTFGGEYLQTYKPYGEKGRIPVAEFTGEVGYNLHLLSDYSQTFHLYGGVSALGGYETVNWGKSVLSDGSTLHNGDAFIYGGALTVQADFYLSDKIALTANVKERFVFGNSTGHFHTQYSVGVKFIIE
;
A
#
# COMPACT_ATOMS: atom_id res chain seq x y z
N MET A 1 -15.28 12.45 -23.50
CA MET A 1 -14.31 11.40 -23.88
C MET A 1 -13.15 11.94 -24.73
N LYS A 2 -13.37 12.68 -25.83
CA LYS A 2 -12.27 13.22 -26.68
C LYS A 2 -11.26 14.08 -25.90
N LYS A 3 -11.71 14.97 -25.00
CA LYS A 3 -10.82 15.85 -24.20
C LYS A 3 -9.92 15.07 -23.23
N ILE A 4 -10.40 13.98 -22.64
CA ILE A 4 -9.62 13.12 -21.74
C ILE A 4 -8.55 12.37 -22.53
N LEU A 5 -8.90 11.87 -23.71
CA LEU A 5 -7.96 11.20 -24.61
C LEU A 5 -6.86 12.14 -25.09
N THR A 6 -7.21 13.41 -25.38
CA THR A 6 -6.22 14.42 -25.79
C THR A 6 -5.27 14.80 -24.67
N ILE A 7 -5.76 14.91 -23.41
CA ILE A 7 -4.91 15.15 -22.23
C ILE A 7 -3.99 13.97 -21.99
N PHE A 8 -4.49 12.75 -22.13
CA PHE A 8 -3.71 11.53 -21.97
C PHE A 8 -2.63 11.38 -23.06
N ALA A 9 -2.97 11.70 -24.33
CA ALA A 9 -2.02 11.72 -25.43
C ALA A 9 -0.97 12.85 -25.28
N ALA A 10 -1.35 14.02 -24.79
CA ALA A 10 -0.43 15.11 -24.51
C ALA A 10 0.51 14.77 -23.34
N MET A 11 0.04 14.10 -22.28
CA MET A 11 0.92 13.58 -21.24
C MET A 11 1.91 12.53 -21.81
N LEU A 12 1.47 11.58 -22.60
CA LEU A 12 2.34 10.60 -23.26
C LEU A 12 3.41 11.26 -24.15
N ALA A 13 3.07 12.33 -24.85
CA ALA A 13 4.00 13.05 -25.72
C ALA A 13 5.08 13.84 -24.98
N LEU A 14 4.83 14.21 -23.72
CA LEU A 14 5.82 14.90 -22.87
C LEU A 14 6.92 13.94 -22.35
N PHE A 15 6.74 12.63 -22.48
CA PHE A 15 7.70 11.63 -22.01
C PHE A 15 8.72 11.17 -23.08
N THR A 16 8.69 11.66 -24.31
CA THR A 16 9.53 11.18 -25.42
C THR A 16 10.92 11.82 -25.53
N GLY A 17 11.44 12.46 -24.48
CA GLY A 17 12.70 13.23 -24.60
C GLY A 17 13.67 13.13 -23.44
N GLN A 18 13.65 12.10 -22.61
CA GLN A 18 14.57 12.01 -21.48
C GLN A 18 15.79 11.15 -21.84
N ALA A 19 16.98 11.76 -21.71
CA ALA A 19 18.23 11.03 -21.71
C ALA A 19 18.15 9.87 -20.69
N MET A 20 18.70 8.71 -21.03
CA MET A 20 18.72 7.53 -20.15
C MET A 20 19.51 7.87 -18.88
N ALA A 21 18.83 8.44 -17.89
CA ALA A 21 19.39 8.63 -16.57
C ALA A 21 19.56 7.26 -15.91
N GLN A 22 20.67 7.05 -15.21
CA GLN A 22 20.88 5.85 -14.43
C GLN A 22 19.92 5.88 -13.24
N ARG A 23 18.80 5.16 -13.38
CA ARG A 23 17.76 5.00 -12.35
C ARG A 23 18.04 3.77 -11.50
N CYS A 24 17.57 3.78 -10.26
CA CYS A 24 17.66 2.63 -9.35
C CYS A 24 19.09 2.18 -9.04
N LEU A 25 20.04 3.11 -8.93
CA LEU A 25 21.42 2.77 -8.59
C LEU A 25 21.53 2.28 -7.14
N PRO A 26 22.44 1.34 -6.87
CA PRO A 26 22.73 0.93 -5.51
C PRO A 26 23.15 2.10 -4.62
N GLY A 27 22.52 2.24 -3.45
CA GLY A 27 22.78 3.33 -2.51
C GLY A 27 21.77 4.49 -2.61
N MET A 28 21.07 4.65 -3.72
CA MET A 28 19.95 5.59 -3.80
C MET A 28 18.83 5.17 -2.84
N SER A 29 18.07 6.15 -2.41
CA SER A 29 16.90 5.93 -1.55
C SER A 29 15.64 6.57 -2.14
N ALA A 30 14.50 6.18 -1.61
CA ALA A 30 13.23 6.75 -2.02
C ALA A 30 12.27 6.82 -0.84
N VAL A 31 11.43 7.85 -0.85
CA VAL A 31 10.25 7.94 0.02
C VAL A 31 9.01 7.75 -0.83
N GLU A 32 8.12 6.89 -0.39
CA GLU A 32 6.88 6.56 -1.09
C GLU A 32 5.68 6.79 -0.18
N ILE A 33 4.66 7.46 -0.70
CA ILE A 33 3.38 7.68 -0.03
C ILE A 33 2.34 6.88 -0.80
N LYS A 34 1.58 6.03 -0.10
CA LYS A 34 0.56 5.15 -0.69
C LYS A 34 -0.81 5.41 -0.09
N ALA A 35 -1.83 5.32 -0.94
CA ALA A 35 -3.22 5.22 -0.54
C ALA A 35 -3.77 3.89 -1.07
N ASN A 36 -4.42 3.13 -0.21
CA ASN A 36 -4.85 1.77 -0.51
C ASN A 36 -6.34 1.58 -0.24
N MET A 37 -6.96 0.69 -0.99
CA MET A 37 -8.24 0.08 -0.67
C MET A 37 -8.00 -1.32 -0.13
N ALA A 38 -8.58 -1.66 1.01
CA ALA A 38 -8.43 -2.95 1.68
C ALA A 38 -9.73 -3.75 1.59
N ASP A 39 -9.58 -5.06 1.41
CA ASP A 39 -10.66 -6.06 1.38
C ASP A 39 -11.73 -5.76 0.30
N GLY A 40 -11.30 -5.17 -0.82
CA GLY A 40 -12.12 -4.89 -1.99
C GLY A 40 -12.22 -3.41 -2.35
N PHE A 41 -12.88 -3.15 -3.48
CA PHE A 41 -13.17 -1.79 -3.94
C PHE A 41 -14.51 -1.33 -3.38
N TYR A 42 -14.60 -0.05 -3.00
CA TYR A 42 -15.86 0.56 -2.57
C TYR A 42 -16.81 0.72 -3.78
N THR A 43 -17.63 -0.30 -4.01
CA THR A 43 -18.64 -0.33 -5.08
C THR A 43 -20.05 -0.08 -4.56
N GLY A 44 -20.20 0.77 -3.56
CA GLY A 44 -21.51 1.19 -3.03
C GLY A 44 -22.24 0.16 -2.16
N ASN A 45 -21.91 -1.13 -2.27
CA ASN A 45 -22.59 -2.22 -1.54
C ASN A 45 -21.65 -3.07 -0.65
N SER A 46 -20.36 -2.80 -0.66
CA SER A 46 -19.40 -3.58 0.15
C SER A 46 -19.38 -3.05 1.59
N ARG A 47 -19.94 -3.84 2.50
CA ARG A 47 -19.98 -3.51 3.92
C ARG A 47 -18.65 -3.67 4.65
N ASN A 48 -17.67 -4.34 4.04
CA ASN A 48 -16.40 -4.73 4.66
C ASN A 48 -15.18 -4.01 4.09
N CYS A 49 -15.33 -3.13 3.09
CA CYS A 49 -14.19 -2.42 2.51
C CYS A 49 -13.58 -1.45 3.51
N GLY A 50 -12.25 -1.46 3.54
CA GLY A 50 -11.44 -0.53 4.29
C GLY A 50 -10.60 0.37 3.38
N TYR A 51 -9.89 1.28 3.99
CA TYR A 51 -8.86 2.10 3.35
C TYR A 51 -7.60 2.09 4.22
N SER A 52 -6.46 2.32 3.59
CA SER A 52 -5.23 2.53 4.34
C SER A 52 -4.36 3.60 3.72
N PHE A 53 -3.48 4.16 4.53
CA PHE A 53 -2.44 5.11 4.13
C PHE A 53 -1.12 4.65 4.70
N GLY A 54 -0.07 4.67 3.86
CA GLY A 54 1.26 4.26 4.27
C GLY A 54 2.33 5.20 3.77
N VAL A 55 3.41 5.29 4.55
CA VAL A 55 4.65 5.97 4.17
C VAL A 55 5.78 4.97 4.28
N TYR A 56 6.58 4.86 3.21
CA TYR A 56 7.64 3.88 3.09
C TYR A 56 8.94 4.55 2.66
N TYR A 57 10.03 4.14 3.27
CA TYR A 57 11.38 4.48 2.88
C TYR A 57 12.04 3.26 2.25
N SER A 58 12.62 3.42 1.07
CA SER A 58 13.28 2.34 0.34
C SER A 58 14.73 2.67 0.07
N VAL A 59 15.59 1.65 0.13
CA VAL A 59 17.01 1.75 -0.23
C VAL A 59 17.29 0.78 -1.36
N PHE A 60 17.77 1.29 -2.49
CA PHE A 60 18.14 0.49 -3.65
C PHE A 60 19.43 -0.28 -3.40
N LYS A 61 19.45 -1.52 -3.86
CA LYS A 61 20.58 -2.44 -3.84
C LYS A 61 20.94 -2.89 -5.26
N GLY A 62 21.92 -3.75 -5.39
CA GLY A 62 22.29 -4.31 -6.70
C GLY A 62 21.08 -4.89 -7.43
N ASN A 63 21.07 -4.80 -8.76
CA ASN A 63 20.01 -5.23 -9.66
C ASN A 63 18.66 -4.52 -9.42
N ALA A 64 18.68 -3.26 -8.98
CA ALA A 64 17.49 -2.48 -8.66
C ALA A 64 16.58 -3.07 -7.57
N ASN A 65 17.03 -4.09 -6.83
CA ASN A 65 16.32 -4.61 -5.66
C ASN A 65 16.24 -3.55 -4.57
N THR A 66 15.21 -3.61 -3.71
CA THR A 66 15.04 -2.61 -2.65
C THR A 66 14.77 -3.24 -1.29
N TRP A 67 15.43 -2.73 -0.24
CA TRP A 67 14.94 -2.84 1.12
C TRP A 67 13.91 -1.74 1.36
N THR A 68 12.79 -2.09 1.99
CA THR A 68 11.70 -1.14 2.27
C THR A 68 11.36 -1.19 3.74
N PHE A 69 11.21 0.00 4.33
CA PHE A 69 10.83 0.20 5.73
C PHE A 69 9.65 1.18 5.74
N GLY A 70 8.58 0.88 6.46
CA GLY A 70 7.44 1.76 6.43
C GLY A 70 6.49 1.60 7.58
N GLY A 71 5.52 2.51 7.62
CA GLY A 71 4.39 2.47 8.52
C GLY A 71 3.10 2.63 7.76
N GLU A 72 2.08 1.92 8.19
CA GLU A 72 0.76 1.93 7.56
C GLU A 72 -0.33 2.03 8.62
N TYR A 73 -1.30 2.88 8.34
CA TYR A 73 -2.57 2.94 9.02
C TYR A 73 -3.64 2.30 8.14
N LEU A 74 -4.34 1.30 8.66
CA LEU A 74 -5.44 0.63 8.00
C LEU A 74 -6.71 0.81 8.83
N GLN A 75 -7.79 1.20 8.17
CA GLN A 75 -9.12 1.30 8.75
C GLN A 75 -10.07 0.36 7.99
N THR A 76 -10.62 -0.61 8.68
CA THR A 76 -11.67 -1.50 8.16
C THR A 76 -12.95 -1.34 8.97
N TYR A 77 -14.05 -1.88 8.43
CA TYR A 77 -15.35 -1.85 9.09
C TYR A 77 -15.92 -3.26 9.13
N LYS A 78 -16.30 -3.73 10.30
CA LYS A 78 -16.98 -5.00 10.47
C LYS A 78 -18.48 -4.76 10.64
N PRO A 79 -19.34 -5.52 9.92
CA PRO A 79 -20.79 -5.40 10.05
C PRO A 79 -21.22 -5.83 11.45
N TYR A 80 -22.14 -5.06 12.04
CA TYR A 80 -22.74 -5.34 13.33
C TYR A 80 -24.25 -5.12 13.22
N GLY A 81 -25.06 -6.16 13.54
CA GLY A 81 -26.51 -6.12 13.39
C GLY A 81 -26.94 -5.85 11.94
N GLU A 82 -28.13 -5.27 11.76
CA GLU A 82 -28.66 -5.01 10.41
C GLU A 82 -28.04 -3.78 9.72
N LYS A 83 -27.67 -2.74 10.48
CA LYS A 83 -27.20 -1.45 9.94
C LYS A 83 -25.94 -0.90 10.60
N GLY A 84 -25.46 -1.50 11.70
CA GLY A 84 -24.30 -1.05 12.45
C GLY A 84 -22.97 -1.46 11.79
N ARG A 85 -21.92 -0.69 12.05
CA ARG A 85 -20.55 -0.99 11.65
C ARG A 85 -19.60 -0.68 12.82
N ILE A 86 -18.69 -1.61 13.10
CA ILE A 86 -17.66 -1.42 14.11
C ILE A 86 -16.37 -1.07 13.38
N PRO A 87 -15.78 0.09 13.66
CA PRO A 87 -14.48 0.46 13.10
C PRO A 87 -13.38 -0.37 13.74
N VAL A 88 -12.47 -0.89 12.92
CA VAL A 88 -11.25 -1.57 13.33
C VAL A 88 -10.09 -0.83 12.68
N ALA A 89 -9.19 -0.31 13.50
CA ALA A 89 -8.02 0.40 13.04
C ALA A 89 -6.76 -0.38 13.39
N GLU A 90 -5.84 -0.47 12.44
CA GLU A 90 -4.54 -1.10 12.59
C GLU A 90 -3.43 -0.10 12.32
N PHE A 91 -2.43 -0.08 13.20
CA PHE A 91 -1.18 0.67 13.05
C PHE A 91 -0.06 -0.33 12.92
N THR A 92 0.57 -0.44 11.76
CA THR A 92 1.60 -1.43 11.49
C THR A 92 2.91 -0.79 11.03
N GLY A 93 4.03 -1.31 11.54
CA GLY A 93 5.34 -1.14 10.97
C GLY A 93 5.67 -2.31 10.05
N GLU A 94 6.35 -2.07 8.96
CA GLU A 94 6.66 -3.06 7.93
C GLU A 94 8.12 -2.95 7.51
N VAL A 95 8.78 -4.10 7.38
CA VAL A 95 10.12 -4.23 6.82
C VAL A 95 10.07 -5.28 5.72
N GLY A 96 10.49 -4.92 4.52
CA GLY A 96 10.37 -5.79 3.35
C GLY A 96 11.59 -5.76 2.44
N TYR A 97 11.64 -6.74 1.56
CA TYR A 97 12.60 -6.83 0.48
C TYR A 97 11.87 -7.06 -0.83
N ASN A 98 12.11 -6.20 -1.81
CA ASN A 98 11.52 -6.28 -3.14
C ASN A 98 12.60 -6.67 -4.14
N LEU A 99 12.31 -7.72 -4.89
CA LEU A 99 13.09 -8.19 -6.01
C LEU A 99 12.61 -7.49 -7.28
N HIS A 100 13.53 -6.91 -8.02
CA HIS A 100 13.27 -6.40 -9.36
C HIS A 100 13.07 -7.59 -10.31
N LEU A 101 11.90 -7.69 -10.92
CA LEU A 101 11.53 -8.81 -11.79
C LEU A 101 11.79 -8.48 -13.25
N LEU A 102 11.36 -7.31 -13.69
CA LEU A 102 11.53 -6.86 -15.07
C LEU A 102 11.45 -5.33 -15.16
N SER A 103 12.06 -4.80 -16.21
CA SER A 103 11.93 -3.41 -16.64
C SER A 103 11.85 -3.32 -18.15
N ASP A 104 11.30 -2.22 -18.67
CA ASP A 104 11.39 -1.89 -20.07
C ASP A 104 12.81 -1.41 -20.44
N TYR A 105 13.09 -1.37 -21.74
CA TYR A 105 14.39 -0.93 -22.26
C TYR A 105 14.73 0.52 -21.87
N SER A 106 13.72 1.37 -21.76
CA SER A 106 13.86 2.78 -21.36
C SER A 106 13.94 2.99 -19.84
N GLN A 107 13.83 1.91 -19.06
CA GLN A 107 13.76 1.96 -17.58
C GLN A 107 12.69 2.93 -17.04
N THR A 108 11.61 3.07 -17.80
CA THR A 108 10.46 3.89 -17.41
C THR A 108 9.46 3.10 -16.58
N PHE A 109 9.39 1.80 -16.85
CA PHE A 109 8.54 0.85 -16.13
C PHE A 109 9.40 -0.19 -15.41
N HIS A 110 9.10 -0.44 -14.14
CA HIS A 110 9.72 -1.51 -13.36
C HIS A 110 8.64 -2.32 -12.65
N LEU A 111 8.81 -3.63 -12.63
CA LEU A 111 7.96 -4.55 -11.88
C LEU A 111 8.77 -5.21 -10.77
N TYR A 112 8.21 -5.24 -9.57
CA TYR A 112 8.80 -5.81 -8.38
C TYR A 112 7.90 -6.88 -7.79
N GLY A 113 8.52 -7.94 -7.24
CA GLY A 113 7.88 -8.89 -6.34
C GLY A 113 8.53 -8.78 -4.97
N GLY A 114 7.73 -8.64 -3.93
CA GLY A 114 8.25 -8.40 -2.59
C GLY A 114 7.68 -9.30 -1.53
N VAL A 115 8.46 -9.48 -0.47
CA VAL A 115 8.05 -10.11 0.78
C VAL A 115 8.37 -9.18 1.93
N SER A 116 7.50 -9.14 2.93
CA SER A 116 7.71 -8.30 4.11
C SER A 116 7.23 -8.96 5.39
N ALA A 117 7.84 -8.55 6.49
CA ALA A 117 7.37 -8.80 7.85
C ALA A 117 6.69 -7.54 8.37
N LEU A 118 5.60 -7.70 9.09
CA LEU A 118 4.85 -6.61 9.70
C LEU A 118 4.56 -6.90 11.17
N GLY A 119 4.48 -5.84 11.95
CA GLY A 119 4.08 -5.89 13.35
C GLY A 119 3.41 -4.59 13.75
N GLY A 120 2.45 -4.67 14.66
CA GLY A 120 1.68 -3.48 15.01
C GLY A 120 0.63 -3.72 16.06
N TYR A 121 -0.36 -2.86 16.04
CA TYR A 121 -1.43 -2.84 17.02
C TYR A 121 -2.78 -2.64 16.33
N GLU A 122 -3.73 -3.51 16.67
CA GLU A 122 -5.13 -3.41 16.26
C GLU A 122 -5.95 -2.81 17.40
N THR A 123 -6.81 -1.86 17.10
CA THR A 123 -7.78 -1.30 18.03
C THR A 123 -9.19 -1.43 17.47
N VAL A 124 -10.07 -2.04 18.25
CA VAL A 124 -11.48 -2.23 17.89
C VAL A 124 -12.31 -1.15 18.56
N ASN A 125 -13.14 -0.45 17.79
CA ASN A 125 -14.00 0.63 18.26
C ASN A 125 -13.24 1.72 19.06
N TRP A 126 -11.95 1.97 18.70
CA TRP A 126 -11.07 2.92 19.39
C TRP A 126 -10.93 2.65 20.90
N GLY A 127 -10.86 1.36 21.29
CA GLY A 127 -10.75 0.93 22.69
C GLY A 127 -12.04 1.07 23.49
N LYS A 128 -13.16 1.45 22.88
CA LYS A 128 -14.44 1.55 23.56
C LYS A 128 -15.13 0.19 23.59
N SER A 129 -15.34 -0.35 24.77
CA SER A 129 -16.03 -1.63 24.98
C SER A 129 -17.56 -1.56 24.84
N VAL A 130 -18.15 -0.34 24.87
CA VAL A 130 -19.60 -0.17 24.75
C VAL A 130 -19.94 0.46 23.41
N LEU A 131 -20.85 -0.17 22.69
CA LEU A 131 -21.42 0.31 21.43
C LEU A 131 -22.52 1.34 21.66
N SER A 132 -22.91 2.06 20.61
CA SER A 132 -23.96 3.10 20.67
C SER A 132 -25.34 2.57 21.06
N ASP A 133 -25.58 1.26 20.95
CA ASP A 133 -26.81 0.57 21.34
C ASP A 133 -26.77 -0.01 22.77
N GLY A 134 -25.67 0.22 23.51
CA GLY A 134 -25.44 -0.30 24.86
C GLY A 134 -24.88 -1.71 24.92
N SER A 135 -24.64 -2.36 23.79
CA SER A 135 -24.01 -3.68 23.74
C SER A 135 -22.53 -3.60 24.09
N THR A 136 -21.99 -4.65 24.72
CA THR A 136 -20.58 -4.72 25.10
C THR A 136 -19.79 -5.56 24.10
N LEU A 137 -18.67 -5.01 23.62
CA LEU A 137 -17.69 -5.71 22.81
C LEU A 137 -16.81 -6.60 23.70
N HIS A 138 -16.68 -7.88 23.33
CA HIS A 138 -15.74 -8.80 23.99
C HIS A 138 -14.35 -8.81 23.33
N ASN A 139 -14.23 -8.32 22.10
CA ASN A 139 -12.97 -8.23 21.36
C ASN A 139 -12.29 -6.91 21.72
N GLY A 140 -11.16 -7.02 22.40
CA GLY A 140 -10.33 -5.90 22.77
C GLY A 140 -9.23 -5.62 21.73
N ASP A 141 -8.45 -4.60 22.04
CA ASP A 141 -7.25 -4.25 21.32
C ASP A 141 -6.21 -5.37 21.41
N ALA A 142 -5.44 -5.58 20.35
CA ALA A 142 -4.48 -6.68 20.26
C ALA A 142 -3.18 -6.26 19.56
N PHE A 143 -2.07 -6.87 19.98
CA PHE A 143 -0.83 -6.81 19.22
C PHE A 143 -0.93 -7.74 18.03
N ILE A 144 -0.61 -7.24 16.84
CA ILE A 144 -0.66 -7.98 15.59
C ILE A 144 0.74 -8.13 15.00
N TYR A 145 0.97 -9.26 14.34
CA TYR A 145 2.21 -9.55 13.63
C TYR A 145 1.92 -10.43 12.42
N GLY A 146 2.81 -10.43 11.46
CA GLY A 146 2.62 -11.25 10.28
C GLY A 146 3.58 -10.94 9.15
N GLY A 147 3.15 -11.20 7.94
CA GLY A 147 3.90 -10.95 6.73
C GLY A 147 3.00 -10.50 5.59
N ALA A 148 3.61 -10.06 4.51
CA ALA A 148 2.89 -9.74 3.29
C ALA A 148 3.67 -10.16 2.04
N LEU A 149 2.91 -10.45 0.99
CA LEU A 149 3.40 -10.61 -0.38
C LEU A 149 2.93 -9.42 -1.20
N THR A 150 3.83 -8.84 -1.98
CA THR A 150 3.52 -7.64 -2.77
C THR A 150 3.97 -7.83 -4.22
N VAL A 151 3.15 -7.40 -5.15
CA VAL A 151 3.54 -7.16 -6.54
C VAL A 151 3.34 -5.68 -6.80
N GLN A 152 4.40 -4.97 -7.20
CA GLN A 152 4.40 -3.53 -7.40
C GLN A 152 4.92 -3.17 -8.77
N ALA A 153 4.23 -2.26 -9.44
CA ALA A 153 4.64 -1.63 -10.69
C ALA A 153 4.98 -0.16 -10.42
N ASP A 154 6.16 0.25 -10.87
CA ASP A 154 6.64 1.63 -10.79
C ASP A 154 6.71 2.23 -12.18
N PHE A 155 6.11 3.39 -12.36
CA PHE A 155 6.14 4.20 -13.57
C PHE A 155 6.91 5.49 -13.31
N TYR A 156 8.12 5.61 -13.84
CA TYR A 156 8.96 6.80 -13.70
C TYR A 156 8.48 7.92 -14.62
N LEU A 157 7.97 8.99 -14.01
CA LEU A 157 7.62 10.24 -14.70
C LEU A 157 8.86 11.13 -14.93
N SER A 158 9.82 11.03 -14.03
CA SER A 158 11.13 11.68 -14.11
C SER A 158 12.13 10.84 -13.30
N ASP A 159 13.40 11.27 -13.29
CA ASP A 159 14.44 10.57 -12.51
C ASP A 159 14.19 10.63 -10.99
N LYS A 160 13.39 11.59 -10.53
CA LYS A 160 13.08 11.80 -9.10
C LYS A 160 11.67 11.42 -8.68
N ILE A 161 10.76 11.17 -9.63
CA ILE A 161 9.34 10.91 -9.32
C ILE A 161 8.87 9.70 -10.11
N ALA A 162 8.29 8.73 -9.40
CA ALA A 162 7.58 7.61 -9.98
C ALA A 162 6.16 7.50 -9.43
N LEU A 163 5.21 7.13 -10.30
CA LEU A 163 3.90 6.65 -9.88
C LEU A 163 4.01 5.16 -9.58
N THR A 164 3.36 4.72 -8.52
CA THR A 164 3.37 3.33 -8.11
C THR A 164 1.95 2.76 -8.06
N ALA A 165 1.83 1.51 -8.44
CA ALA A 165 0.62 0.73 -8.25
C ALA A 165 1.01 -0.63 -7.70
N ASN A 166 0.32 -1.11 -6.67
CA ASN A 166 0.62 -2.44 -6.13
C ASN A 166 -0.62 -3.21 -5.68
N VAL A 167 -0.44 -4.52 -5.63
CA VAL A 167 -1.34 -5.46 -4.97
C VAL A 167 -0.54 -6.12 -3.86
N LYS A 168 -1.05 -6.06 -2.63
CA LYS A 168 -0.44 -6.62 -1.43
C LYS A 168 -1.44 -7.56 -0.76
N GLU A 169 -1.01 -8.78 -0.48
CA GLU A 169 -1.75 -9.72 0.36
C GLU A 169 -1.07 -9.78 1.73
N ARG A 170 -1.79 -9.39 2.78
CA ARG A 170 -1.30 -9.41 4.16
C ARG A 170 -1.82 -10.64 4.90
N PHE A 171 -0.93 -11.29 5.63
CA PHE A 171 -1.20 -12.42 6.51
C PHE A 171 -0.95 -11.95 7.95
N VAL A 172 -2.01 -11.69 8.70
CA VAL A 172 -1.95 -11.09 10.04
C VAL A 172 -2.43 -12.09 11.08
N PHE A 173 -1.68 -12.18 12.17
CA PHE A 173 -1.98 -13.01 13.32
C PHE A 173 -2.05 -12.17 14.59
N GLY A 174 -2.72 -12.68 15.62
CA GLY A 174 -2.91 -11.98 16.89
C GLY A 174 -4.17 -11.11 16.93
N ASN A 175 -4.80 -10.85 15.79
CA ASN A 175 -6.03 -10.08 15.70
C ASN A 175 -7.28 -10.95 15.93
N SER A 176 -8.39 -10.28 16.18
CA SER A 176 -9.71 -10.91 16.35
C SER A 176 -10.60 -10.79 15.10
N THR A 177 -10.14 -10.10 14.05
CA THR A 177 -11.03 -9.63 12.97
C THR A 177 -10.79 -10.26 11.60
N GLY A 178 -9.72 -11.00 11.40
CA GLY A 178 -9.42 -11.71 10.15
C GLY A 178 -7.93 -11.80 9.87
N HIS A 179 -7.50 -12.86 9.20
CA HIS A 179 -6.07 -13.14 9.00
C HIS A 179 -5.55 -12.68 7.63
N PHE A 180 -6.43 -12.44 6.67
CA PHE A 180 -6.07 -12.13 5.29
C PHE A 180 -6.68 -10.78 4.90
N HIS A 181 -5.83 -9.90 4.38
CA HIS A 181 -6.24 -8.59 3.90
C HIS A 181 -5.59 -8.29 2.57
N THR A 182 -6.39 -8.31 1.51
CA THR A 182 -5.94 -7.91 0.17
C THR A 182 -6.03 -6.41 0.03
N GLN A 183 -4.94 -5.78 -0.37
CA GLN A 183 -4.84 -4.34 -0.57
C GLN A 183 -4.50 -4.02 -2.04
N TYR A 184 -5.18 -3.03 -2.59
CA TYR A 184 -4.88 -2.42 -3.89
C TYR A 184 -4.45 -0.99 -3.66
N SER A 185 -3.26 -0.64 -4.12
CA SER A 185 -2.64 0.64 -3.79
C SER A 185 -2.26 1.44 -5.02
N VAL A 186 -2.33 2.75 -4.86
CA VAL A 186 -1.67 3.71 -5.73
C VAL A 186 -0.82 4.63 -4.88
N GLY A 187 0.31 5.08 -5.42
CA GLY A 187 1.23 5.93 -4.67
C GLY A 187 2.11 6.79 -5.55
N VAL A 188 2.86 7.62 -4.87
CA VAL A 188 3.92 8.43 -5.47
C VAL A 188 5.22 8.16 -4.71
N LYS A 189 6.26 7.86 -5.47
CA LYS A 189 7.61 7.59 -4.98
C LYS A 189 8.53 8.74 -5.38
N PHE A 190 9.22 9.29 -4.41
CA PHE A 190 10.23 10.33 -4.58
C PHE A 190 11.61 9.73 -4.38
N ILE A 191 12.45 9.77 -5.40
CA ILE A 191 13.84 9.27 -5.35
C ILE A 191 14.72 10.35 -4.74
N ILE A 192 15.54 9.95 -3.78
CA ILE A 192 16.49 10.79 -3.05
C ILE A 192 17.88 10.22 -3.33
N GLU A 193 18.78 11.09 -3.71
CA GLU A 193 20.20 10.77 -3.94
C GLU A 193 20.97 10.71 -2.63
#